data_a04c5e648b499a9652413207acaf3eef
#
_entry.id   a04c5e648b499a9652413207acaf3eef
#
_cell.length_a   1.000
_cell.length_b   1.000
_cell.length_c   1.000
_cell.angle_alpha   90.00
_cell.angle_beta   90.00
_cell.angle_gamma   90.00
#
_symmetry.space_group_name_H-M   'P 1'
#
loop_
_entity.id
_entity.type
_entity.pdbx_description
1 polymer ?
#
loop_
_entity_poly.entity_id
_entity_poly.type
_entity_poly.pdbx_seq_one_letter_code
_entity_poly.pdbx_strand_id
1 'polypeptide(L)'
;MNDCANYMDYILNKLDERTLLEQLAEEASELSQAALKLIRAKGLSENVTPKTEDGVMQNLAEEMMDCSIVMALLSLKDKKIRTAVHHSEGVSENLKWKRWAERLGYEEKK
;
A
#
# COMPACT_ATOMS: atom_id res chain seq x y z
N MET A 1 -16.99 -7.09 -21.62
CA MET A 1 -16.24 -8.18 -21.00
C MET A 1 -15.18 -7.61 -20.07
N ASN A 2 -15.11 -8.07 -18.84
CA ASN A 2 -14.13 -7.56 -17.88
C ASN A 2 -12.92 -8.49 -17.81
N ASP A 3 -11.93 -8.19 -18.63
CA ASP A 3 -10.69 -9.00 -18.70
C ASP A 3 -9.94 -9.05 -17.35
N CYS A 4 -10.04 -7.97 -16.56
CA CYS A 4 -9.41 -7.91 -15.24
C CYS A 4 -9.96 -8.97 -14.30
N ALA A 5 -11.27 -9.23 -14.31
CA ALA A 5 -11.88 -10.28 -13.49
C ALA A 5 -11.35 -11.66 -13.86
N ASN A 6 -11.15 -11.92 -15.14
CA ASN A 6 -10.58 -13.19 -15.62
C ASN A 6 -9.13 -13.35 -15.19
N TYR A 7 -8.34 -12.30 -15.26
CA TYR A 7 -6.95 -12.31 -14.80
C TYR A 7 -6.86 -12.52 -13.28
N MET A 8 -7.70 -11.85 -12.53
CA MET A 8 -7.76 -12.01 -11.07
C MET A 8 -8.08 -13.44 -10.68
N ASP A 9 -9.09 -14.04 -11.28
CA ASP A 9 -9.49 -15.43 -11.03
C ASP A 9 -8.36 -16.39 -11.34
N TYR A 10 -7.67 -16.19 -12.46
CA TYR A 10 -6.55 -17.01 -12.84
C TYR A 10 -5.43 -16.95 -11.81
N ILE A 11 -5.06 -15.76 -11.36
CA ILE A 11 -4.02 -15.54 -10.37
C ILE A 11 -4.40 -16.17 -9.02
N LEU A 12 -5.66 -15.97 -8.58
CA LEU A 12 -6.16 -16.54 -7.32
C LEU A 12 -6.13 -18.07 -7.33
N ASN A 13 -6.34 -18.68 -8.48
CA ASN A 13 -6.28 -20.14 -8.60
C ASN A 13 -4.84 -20.68 -8.68
N LYS A 14 -3.90 -19.87 -9.14
CA LYS A 14 -2.50 -20.29 -9.32
C LYS A 14 -1.64 -20.05 -8.09
N LEU A 15 -1.86 -18.97 -7.37
CA LEU A 15 -1.01 -18.58 -6.25
C LEU A 15 -1.68 -18.93 -4.91
N ASP A 16 -0.92 -19.54 -4.03
CA ASP A 16 -1.38 -19.83 -2.67
C ASP A 16 -1.21 -18.61 -1.76
N GLU A 17 -1.77 -18.69 -0.56
CA GLU A 17 -1.72 -17.62 0.42
C GLU A 17 -0.28 -17.24 0.79
N ARG A 18 0.57 -18.23 0.99
CA ARG A 18 1.97 -17.99 1.34
C ARG A 18 2.69 -17.18 0.28
N THR A 19 2.49 -17.53 -0.99
CA THR A 19 3.10 -16.82 -2.11
C THR A 19 2.62 -15.35 -2.15
N LEU A 20 1.33 -15.13 -1.91
CA LEU A 20 0.77 -13.79 -1.87
C LEU A 20 1.29 -12.97 -0.69
N LEU A 21 1.49 -13.59 0.47
CA LEU A 21 2.09 -12.91 1.63
C LEU A 21 3.56 -12.55 1.38
N GLU A 22 4.32 -13.44 0.77
CA GLU A 22 5.70 -13.16 0.36
C GLU A 22 5.74 -12.02 -0.65
N GLN A 23 4.81 -12.02 -1.61
CA GLN A 23 4.71 -10.96 -2.61
C GLN A 23 4.36 -9.62 -1.96
N LEU A 24 3.47 -9.60 -0.98
CA LEU A 24 3.15 -8.37 -0.24
C LEU A 24 4.37 -7.82 0.48
N ALA A 25 5.15 -8.67 1.15
CA ALA A 25 6.37 -8.25 1.83
C ALA A 25 7.38 -7.65 0.86
N GLU A 26 7.53 -8.26 -0.31
CA GLU A 26 8.44 -7.78 -1.35
C GLU A 26 7.97 -6.42 -1.91
N GLU A 27 6.70 -6.30 -2.26
CA GLU A 27 6.14 -5.05 -2.78
C GLU A 27 6.19 -3.92 -1.73
N ALA A 28 5.94 -4.24 -0.47
CA ALA A 28 6.03 -3.26 0.61
C ALA A 28 7.46 -2.74 0.78
N SER A 29 8.47 -3.61 0.61
CA SER A 29 9.87 -3.22 0.65
C SER A 29 10.22 -2.28 -0.51
N GLU A 30 9.76 -2.60 -1.72
CA GLU A 30 9.96 -1.77 -2.91
C GLU A 30 9.27 -0.41 -2.77
N LEU A 31 8.06 -0.39 -2.20
CA LEU A 31 7.34 0.85 -1.91
C LEU A 31 8.11 1.73 -0.94
N SER A 32 8.66 1.14 0.13
CA SER A 32 9.49 1.84 1.10
C SER A 32 10.70 2.50 0.43
N GLN A 33 11.39 1.78 -0.43
CA GLN A 33 12.54 2.28 -1.17
C GLN A 33 12.14 3.41 -2.14
N ALA A 34 11.01 3.26 -2.83
CA ALA A 34 10.51 4.28 -3.75
C ALA A 34 10.19 5.60 -3.03
N ALA A 35 9.59 5.52 -1.83
CA ALA A 35 9.32 6.70 -1.01
C ALA A 35 10.60 7.43 -0.61
N LEU A 36 11.63 6.68 -0.18
CA LEU A 36 12.92 7.27 0.18
C LEU A 36 13.63 7.91 -1.02
N LYS A 37 13.51 7.30 -2.19
CA LYS A 37 14.08 7.86 -3.43
C LYS A 37 13.40 9.19 -3.80
N LEU A 38 12.09 9.29 -3.60
CA LEU A 38 11.38 10.54 -3.89
C LEU A 38 11.82 11.66 -2.93
N ILE A 39 12.01 11.36 -1.66
CA ILE A 39 12.54 12.32 -0.68
C ILE A 39 13.88 12.89 -1.19
N ARG A 40 14.77 12.01 -1.65
CA ARG A 40 16.09 12.42 -2.16
C ARG A 40 15.99 13.19 -3.47
N ALA A 41 15.12 12.76 -4.37
CA ALA A 41 14.92 13.43 -5.67
C ALA A 41 14.35 14.83 -5.51
N LYS A 42 13.51 15.05 -4.50
CA LYS A 42 12.95 16.37 -4.17
C LYS A 42 13.91 17.26 -3.39
N GLY A 43 15.08 16.77 -3.03
CA GLY A 43 16.04 17.53 -2.23
C GLY A 43 15.63 17.72 -0.79
N LEU A 44 14.76 16.86 -0.26
CA LEU A 44 14.28 16.92 1.13
C LEU A 44 15.23 16.21 2.10
N SER A 45 16.35 15.69 1.59
CA SER A 45 17.38 14.99 2.35
C SER A 45 18.75 15.46 1.87
N GLU A 46 19.76 15.40 2.75
CA GLU A 46 21.16 15.71 2.39
C GLU A 46 21.72 14.72 1.38
N ASN A 47 21.17 13.49 1.35
CA ASN A 47 21.58 12.47 0.40
C ASN A 47 20.80 12.61 -0.90
N VAL A 48 21.36 13.34 -1.86
CA VAL A 48 20.72 13.63 -3.14
C VAL A 48 20.95 12.49 -4.13
N THR A 49 19.87 12.10 -4.82
CA THR A 49 19.94 11.11 -5.90
C THR A 49 19.84 11.83 -7.25
N PRO A 50 20.77 11.59 -8.19
CA PRO A 50 20.75 12.28 -9.50
C PRO A 50 19.72 11.64 -10.47
N LYS A 51 18.47 11.60 -10.06
CA LYS A 51 17.35 11.13 -10.89
C LYS A 51 16.30 12.22 -10.99
N THR A 52 15.54 12.20 -12.09
CA THR A 52 14.46 13.17 -12.26
C THR A 52 13.35 12.90 -11.26
N GLU A 53 12.79 13.96 -10.68
CA GLU A 53 11.68 13.88 -9.74
C GLU A 53 10.47 13.16 -10.37
N ASP A 54 10.14 13.47 -11.63
CA ASP A 54 9.00 12.87 -12.32
C ASP A 54 9.15 11.35 -12.49
N GLY A 55 10.35 10.88 -12.86
CA GLY A 55 10.61 9.45 -13.00
C GLY A 55 10.49 8.69 -11.66
N VAL A 56 10.98 9.31 -10.59
CA VAL A 56 10.90 8.71 -9.25
C VAL A 56 9.47 8.72 -8.72
N MET A 57 8.72 9.78 -9.01
CA MET A 57 7.30 9.87 -8.64
C MET A 57 6.47 8.83 -9.37
N GLN A 58 6.72 8.61 -10.66
CA GLN A 58 6.07 7.57 -11.45
C GLN A 58 6.36 6.18 -10.85
N ASN A 59 7.60 5.92 -10.47
CA ASN A 59 7.99 4.67 -9.82
C ASN A 59 7.24 4.47 -8.50
N LEU A 60 7.13 5.51 -7.67
CA LEU A 60 6.36 5.44 -6.43
C LEU A 60 4.90 5.08 -6.70
N ALA A 61 4.28 5.73 -7.68
CA ALA A 61 2.89 5.45 -8.05
C ALA A 61 2.69 3.99 -8.47
N GLU A 62 3.62 3.44 -9.24
CA GLU A 62 3.59 2.04 -9.67
C GLU A 62 3.69 1.09 -8.46
N GLU A 63 4.60 1.38 -7.52
CA GLU A 63 4.75 0.55 -6.32
C GLU A 63 3.52 0.63 -5.41
N MET A 64 2.87 1.78 -5.32
CA MET A 64 1.60 1.92 -4.59
C MET A 64 0.51 1.05 -5.22
N MET A 65 0.43 1.03 -6.55
CA MET A 65 -0.52 0.19 -7.29
C MET A 65 -0.24 -1.30 -7.06
N ASP A 66 1.02 -1.71 -7.15
CA ASP A 66 1.42 -3.11 -6.95
C ASP A 66 1.04 -3.60 -5.55
N CYS A 67 1.29 -2.80 -4.52
CA CYS A 67 0.87 -3.12 -3.16
C CYS A 67 -0.64 -3.26 -3.05
N SER A 68 -1.39 -2.35 -3.66
CA SER A 68 -2.86 -2.37 -3.64
C SER A 68 -3.41 -3.64 -4.28
N ILE A 69 -2.84 -4.07 -5.39
CA ILE A 69 -3.23 -5.28 -6.10
C ILE A 69 -3.02 -6.51 -5.21
N VAL A 70 -1.85 -6.63 -4.60
CA VAL A 70 -1.55 -7.78 -3.74
C VAL A 70 -2.43 -7.81 -2.49
N MET A 71 -2.69 -6.65 -1.88
CA MET A 71 -3.61 -6.55 -0.75
C MET A 71 -5.01 -7.00 -1.12
N ALA A 72 -5.50 -6.61 -2.30
CA ALA A 72 -6.80 -7.04 -2.79
C ALA A 72 -6.85 -8.56 -3.01
N LEU A 73 -5.82 -9.13 -3.63
CA LEU A 73 -5.72 -10.57 -3.85
C LEU A 73 -5.72 -11.36 -2.54
N LEU A 74 -4.99 -10.90 -1.54
CA LEU A 74 -4.97 -11.53 -0.21
C LEU A 74 -6.34 -11.52 0.43
N SER A 75 -7.06 -10.38 0.36
CA SER A 75 -8.41 -10.27 0.91
C SER A 75 -9.39 -11.22 0.23
N LEU A 76 -9.21 -11.45 -1.08
CA LEU A 76 -10.05 -12.40 -1.82
C LEU A 76 -9.67 -13.86 -1.55
N LYS A 77 -8.40 -14.12 -1.28
CA LYS A 77 -7.88 -15.48 -1.05
C LYS A 77 -8.23 -16.00 0.35
N ASP A 78 -8.20 -15.14 1.36
CA ASP A 78 -8.45 -15.52 2.75
C ASP A 78 -9.57 -14.69 3.36
N LYS A 79 -10.70 -15.34 3.67
CA LYS A 79 -11.88 -14.68 4.27
C LYS A 79 -11.59 -14.07 5.63
N LYS A 80 -10.66 -14.64 6.40
CA LYS A 80 -10.30 -14.10 7.72
C LYS A 80 -9.56 -12.77 7.57
N ILE A 81 -8.66 -12.67 6.60
CA ILE A 81 -7.97 -11.41 6.29
C ILE A 81 -9.00 -10.38 5.85
N ARG A 82 -9.91 -10.73 4.95
CA ARG A 82 -10.95 -9.82 4.47
C ARG A 82 -11.82 -9.32 5.61
N THR A 83 -12.25 -10.19 6.52
CA THR A 83 -13.05 -9.82 7.67
C THR A 83 -12.30 -8.87 8.59
N ALA A 84 -11.02 -9.13 8.84
CA ALA A 84 -10.18 -8.27 9.67
C ALA A 84 -9.99 -6.89 9.05
N VAL A 85 -9.81 -6.80 7.73
CA VAL A 85 -9.68 -5.53 7.00
C VAL A 85 -10.99 -4.74 7.09
N HIS A 86 -12.14 -5.36 6.85
CA HIS A 86 -13.44 -4.68 6.96
C HIS A 86 -13.71 -4.18 8.37
N HIS A 87 -13.38 -4.97 9.39
CA HIS A 87 -13.51 -4.53 10.77
C HIS A 87 -12.63 -3.31 11.06
N SER A 88 -11.40 -3.32 10.58
CA SER A 88 -10.47 -2.20 10.74
C SER A 88 -10.97 -0.93 10.04
N GLU A 89 -11.53 -1.06 8.83
CA GLU A 89 -12.09 0.06 8.08
C GLU A 89 -13.29 0.68 8.82
N GLY A 90 -14.20 -0.16 9.34
CA GLY A 90 -15.43 0.32 9.96
C GLY A 90 -15.23 0.94 11.34
N VAL A 91 -14.39 0.37 12.17
CA VAL A 91 -14.26 0.75 13.59
C VAL A 91 -12.92 1.42 13.89
N SER A 92 -11.83 0.82 13.40
CA SER A 92 -10.47 1.25 13.76
C SER A 92 -9.96 2.41 12.92
N GLU A 93 -10.47 2.62 11.71
CA GLU A 93 -9.99 3.66 10.81
C GLU A 93 -10.17 5.05 11.42
N ASN A 94 -11.37 5.37 11.90
CA ASN A 94 -11.66 6.66 12.53
C ASN A 94 -10.78 6.90 13.76
N LEU A 95 -10.54 5.85 14.57
CA LEU A 95 -9.67 5.96 15.74
C LEU A 95 -8.21 6.20 15.34
N LYS A 96 -7.75 5.60 14.27
CA LYS A 96 -6.39 5.82 13.77
C LYS A 96 -6.19 7.25 13.27
N TRP A 97 -7.14 7.78 12.52
CA TRP A 97 -7.14 9.17 12.07
C TRP A 97 -7.13 10.12 13.26
N LYS A 98 -8.01 9.88 14.22
CA LYS A 98 -8.12 10.68 15.43
C LYS A 98 -6.80 10.71 16.20
N ARG A 99 -6.22 9.55 16.48
CA ARG A 99 -4.96 9.43 17.21
C ARG A 99 -3.81 10.14 16.51
N TRP A 100 -3.74 10.01 15.21
CA TRP A 100 -2.70 10.67 14.42
C TRP A 100 -2.87 12.19 14.47
N ALA A 101 -4.08 12.68 14.25
CA ALA A 101 -4.38 14.10 14.31
C ALA A 101 -4.04 14.68 15.69
N GLU A 102 -4.42 13.99 16.77
CA GLU A 102 -4.13 14.42 18.15
C GLU A 102 -2.61 14.50 18.41
N ARG A 103 -1.85 13.55 17.90
CA ARG A 103 -0.39 13.60 18.03
C ARG A 103 0.22 14.80 17.33
N LEU A 104 -0.44 15.33 16.32
CA LEU A 104 -0.02 16.53 15.60
C LEU A 104 -0.56 17.83 16.20
N GLY A 105 -1.32 17.74 17.30
CA GLY A 105 -1.83 18.90 18.00
C GLY A 105 -3.29 19.24 17.75
N TYR A 106 -4.04 18.36 17.07
CA TYR A 106 -5.47 18.59 16.85
C TYR A 106 -6.23 18.51 18.18
N GLU A 107 -7.07 19.48 18.42
CA GLU A 107 -7.98 19.52 19.57
C GLU A 107 -9.41 19.70 19.06
N GLU A 108 -10.32 18.84 19.54
CA GLU A 108 -11.73 18.98 19.19
C GLU A 108 -12.29 20.26 19.83
N LYS A 109 -12.97 21.07 19.03
CA LYS A 109 -13.70 22.21 19.53
C LYS A 109 -14.97 21.72 20.24
N LYS A 110 -15.10 22.07 21.49
CA LYS A 110 -16.31 21.79 22.26
C LYS A 110 -17.39 22.83 21.98
#